data_a0b9516d56c07e5801f5287e8c3c92b1
#
_entry.id   a0b9516d56c07e5801f5287e8c3c92b1
#
_cell.length_a   1.000
_cell.length_b   1.000
_cell.length_c   1.000
_cell.angle_alpha   90.00
_cell.angle_beta   90.00
_cell.angle_gamma   90.00
#
_symmetry.space_group_name_H-M   'P 1'
#
loop_
_entity.id
_entity.type
_entity.pdbx_description
1 polymer ?
#
loop_
_entity_poly.entity_id
_entity_poly.type
_entity_poly.pdbx_seq_one_letter_code
_entity_poly.pdbx_strand_id
1 'polypeptide(L)'
;MIYKVFDDMAQCCSAEIMRLKGCVSAQRLEQAMQYSHMFGQYCCLKSYEMLLELLNQMRSTPDKIENVEFQYNEYGAPYLLHGPYFSISHCKAGIAVAVSENPVGIDIEAVRTLKEELVRKTMNETEQQSILVDTNPDWAFIRLWTKKEAYLKMKGTGIISDLKSTLNNADDAKMTTYDCVEQQYVVTIVEQQ
;
A
#
# COMPACT_ATOMS: atom_id res chain seq x y z
N MET A 1 -14.09 -3.78 5.53
CA MET A 1 -12.93 -3.10 4.93
C MET A 1 -13.36 -1.84 4.20
N ILE A 2 -12.61 -0.75 4.38
CA ILE A 2 -12.68 0.49 3.58
C ILE A 2 -11.27 0.86 3.10
N TYR A 3 -11.16 1.57 1.98
CA TYR A 3 -9.89 2.02 1.45
C TYR A 3 -10.03 3.35 0.70
N LYS A 4 -8.91 4.02 0.51
CA LYS A 4 -8.81 5.29 -0.24
C LYS A 4 -7.54 5.27 -1.09
N VAL A 5 -7.68 5.75 -2.33
CA VAL A 5 -6.56 6.04 -3.23
C VAL A 5 -6.53 7.54 -3.48
N PHE A 6 -5.34 8.11 -3.44
CA PHE A 6 -5.07 9.51 -3.76
C PHE A 6 -4.01 9.54 -4.87
N ASP A 7 -4.34 10.09 -6.03
CA ASP A 7 -3.50 10.11 -7.22
C ASP A 7 -3.22 11.51 -7.81
N ASP A 8 -3.72 12.58 -7.14
CA ASP A 8 -3.33 13.95 -7.48
C ASP A 8 -1.96 14.30 -6.88
N MET A 9 -0.92 13.66 -7.42
CA MET A 9 0.46 13.83 -6.95
C MET A 9 1.05 15.21 -7.30
N ALA A 10 0.33 16.06 -8.07
CA ALA A 10 0.69 17.46 -8.27
C ALA A 10 0.59 18.30 -6.98
N GLN A 11 -0.20 17.83 -6.00
CA GLN A 11 -0.25 18.44 -4.66
C GLN A 11 1.02 18.23 -3.82
N CYS A 12 1.98 17.41 -4.26
CA CYS A 12 3.26 17.24 -3.58
C CYS A 12 4.11 18.53 -3.68
N CYS A 13 3.85 19.47 -2.80
CA CYS A 13 4.54 20.76 -2.74
C CYS A 13 4.88 21.16 -1.30
N SER A 14 5.77 22.14 -1.14
CA SER A 14 6.23 22.62 0.17
C SER A 14 5.10 23.16 1.04
N ALA A 15 4.12 23.83 0.45
CA ALA A 15 2.97 24.39 1.17
C ALA A 15 2.11 23.29 1.79
N GLU A 16 1.81 22.23 1.00
CA GLU A 16 1.01 21.13 1.49
C GLU A 16 1.75 20.29 2.53
N ILE A 17 3.06 20.07 2.37
CA ILE A 17 3.87 19.44 3.41
C ILE A 17 3.86 20.24 4.71
N MET A 18 3.96 21.57 4.63
CA MET A 18 3.88 22.43 5.83
C MET A 18 2.52 22.31 6.53
N ARG A 19 1.43 22.26 5.79
CA ARG A 19 0.09 22.02 6.33
C ARG A 19 0.00 20.66 7.02
N LEU A 20 0.44 19.60 6.36
CA LEU A 20 0.39 18.23 6.86
C LEU A 20 1.22 18.04 8.14
N LYS A 21 2.36 18.71 8.28
CA LYS A 21 3.18 18.66 9.50
C LYS A 21 2.42 19.10 10.78
N GLY A 22 1.45 19.98 10.64
CA GLY A 22 0.59 20.40 11.76
C GLY A 22 -0.57 19.45 12.07
N CYS A 23 -0.77 18.40 11.28
CA CYS A 23 -1.93 17.50 11.36
C CYS A 23 -1.56 16.04 11.68
N VAL A 24 -0.32 15.76 12.05
CA VAL A 24 0.18 14.40 12.31
C VAL A 24 0.75 14.27 13.72
N SER A 25 0.86 13.03 14.22
CA SER A 25 1.53 12.78 15.50
C SER A 25 3.02 13.14 15.46
N ALA A 26 3.62 13.37 16.65
CA ALA A 26 5.05 13.63 16.77
C ALA A 26 5.89 12.49 16.19
N GLN A 27 5.50 11.23 16.45
CA GLN A 27 6.14 10.03 15.89
C GLN A 27 6.12 10.06 14.35
N ARG A 28 4.97 10.40 13.76
CA ARG A 28 4.82 10.42 12.30
C ARG A 28 5.62 11.55 11.66
N LEU A 29 5.67 12.72 12.36
CA LEU A 29 6.48 13.84 11.91
C LEU A 29 7.98 13.47 11.91
N GLU A 30 8.47 12.86 12.99
CA GLU A 30 9.86 12.40 13.08
C GLU A 30 10.18 11.41 11.95
N GLN A 31 9.32 10.44 11.70
CA GLN A 31 9.49 9.49 10.60
C GLN A 31 9.54 10.18 9.22
N ALA A 32 8.66 11.16 9.00
CA ALA A 32 8.66 11.91 7.75
C ALA A 32 9.96 12.70 7.54
N MET A 33 10.55 13.22 8.61
CA MET A 33 11.80 13.98 8.54
C MET A 33 13.05 13.12 8.27
N GLN A 34 12.95 11.80 8.35
CA GLN A 34 14.02 10.88 7.93
C GLN A 34 14.18 10.82 6.41
N TYR A 35 13.13 11.18 5.64
CA TYR A 35 13.24 11.25 4.18
C TYR A 35 13.99 12.51 3.75
N SER A 36 15.06 12.33 2.98
CA SER A 36 15.89 13.43 2.44
C SER A 36 15.20 14.21 1.31
N HIS A 37 14.15 13.65 0.69
CA HIS A 37 13.46 14.26 -0.45
C HIS A 37 11.98 14.53 -0.15
N MET A 38 11.48 15.61 -0.75
CA MET A 38 10.13 16.12 -0.54
C MET A 38 9.03 15.08 -0.80
N PHE A 39 9.17 14.26 -1.83
CA PHE A 39 8.20 13.23 -2.20
C PHE A 39 7.99 12.20 -1.07
N GLY A 40 9.08 11.69 -0.46
CA GLY A 40 8.96 10.75 0.66
C GLY A 40 8.32 11.37 1.90
N GLN A 41 8.69 12.63 2.23
CA GLN A 41 8.04 13.38 3.30
C GLN A 41 6.54 13.52 3.05
N TYR A 42 6.16 13.93 1.84
CA TYR A 42 4.78 14.07 1.43
C TYR A 42 4.00 12.77 1.56
N CYS A 43 4.50 11.67 0.96
CA CYS A 43 3.83 10.36 1.01
C CYS A 43 3.65 9.88 2.46
N CYS A 44 4.66 10.06 3.30
CA CYS A 44 4.60 9.71 4.71
C CYS A 44 3.50 10.48 5.45
N LEU A 45 3.43 11.79 5.29
CA LEU A 45 2.46 12.65 5.97
C LEU A 45 1.04 12.47 5.40
N LYS A 46 0.90 12.43 4.07
CA LYS A 46 -0.40 12.32 3.40
C LYS A 46 -1.06 10.97 3.65
N SER A 47 -0.30 9.87 3.62
CA SER A 47 -0.85 8.56 3.96
C SER A 47 -1.35 8.47 5.40
N TYR A 48 -0.74 9.18 6.33
CA TYR A 48 -1.22 9.26 7.71
C TYR A 48 -2.53 10.06 7.81
N GLU A 49 -2.65 11.20 7.13
CA GLU A 49 -3.89 11.95 7.04
C GLU A 49 -5.03 11.07 6.49
N MET A 50 -4.77 10.34 5.38
CA MET A 50 -5.73 9.41 4.80
C MET A 50 -6.11 8.27 5.76
N LEU A 51 -5.15 7.75 6.53
CA LEU A 51 -5.42 6.74 7.56
C LEU A 51 -6.36 7.28 8.64
N LEU A 52 -6.10 8.48 9.17
CA LEU A 52 -6.99 9.11 10.17
C LEU A 52 -8.40 9.33 9.64
N GLU A 53 -8.55 9.73 8.38
CA GLU A 53 -9.86 9.85 7.73
C GLU A 53 -10.61 8.52 7.70
N LEU A 54 -9.95 7.43 7.27
CA LEU A 54 -10.55 6.10 7.22
C LEU A 54 -10.88 5.55 8.62
N LEU A 55 -9.99 5.73 9.59
CA LEU A 55 -10.25 5.34 10.99
C LEU A 55 -11.48 6.05 11.54
N ASN A 56 -11.63 7.34 11.26
CA ASN A 56 -12.80 8.11 11.68
C ASN A 56 -14.09 7.69 10.96
N GLN A 57 -14.01 7.24 9.71
CA GLN A 57 -15.16 6.71 8.97
C GLN A 57 -15.64 5.34 9.49
N MET A 58 -14.73 4.51 10.03
CA MET A 58 -15.09 3.21 10.60
C MET A 58 -15.77 3.32 11.96
N ARG A 59 -15.62 4.42 12.67
CA ARG A 59 -16.17 4.59 14.01
C ARG A 59 -17.67 4.90 14.00
N SER A 60 -18.38 4.33 14.98
CA SER A 60 -19.78 4.65 15.27
C SER A 60 -19.92 5.74 16.34
N THR A 61 -18.82 6.22 16.92
CA THR A 61 -18.81 7.24 17.99
C THR A 61 -18.53 8.64 17.44
N PRO A 62 -19.08 9.71 18.02
CA PRO A 62 -18.89 11.07 17.56
C PRO A 62 -17.46 11.61 17.83
N ASP A 63 -16.71 10.97 18.73
CA ASP A 63 -15.38 11.43 19.12
C ASP A 63 -14.39 11.18 17.98
N LYS A 64 -13.72 12.24 17.54
CA LYS A 64 -12.75 12.16 16.44
C LYS A 64 -11.40 11.63 16.92
N ILE A 65 -10.81 10.69 16.15
CA ILE A 65 -9.41 10.30 16.29
C ILE A 65 -8.57 11.42 15.66
N GLU A 66 -7.79 12.11 16.47
CA GLU A 66 -6.90 13.18 15.99
C GLU A 66 -5.50 12.64 15.68
N ASN A 67 -5.04 11.65 16.44
CA ASN A 67 -3.72 11.03 16.28
C ASN A 67 -3.75 9.55 16.63
N VAL A 68 -2.82 8.80 16.00
CA VAL A 68 -2.50 7.41 16.35
C VAL A 68 -0.99 7.23 16.36
N GLU A 69 -0.52 6.32 17.21
CA GLU A 69 0.88 5.91 17.27
C GLU A 69 1.04 4.53 16.66
N PHE A 70 2.03 4.37 15.78
CA PHE A 70 2.34 3.09 15.16
C PHE A 70 3.24 2.26 16.07
N GLN A 71 2.88 1.00 16.22
CA GLN A 71 3.77 -0.04 16.70
C GLN A 71 4.33 -0.80 15.49
N TYR A 72 5.43 -1.51 15.66
CA TYR A 72 6.06 -2.29 14.59
C TYR A 72 6.29 -3.71 15.07
N ASN A 73 5.95 -4.69 14.24
CA ASN A 73 6.24 -6.08 14.52
C ASN A 73 7.73 -6.41 14.25
N GLU A 74 8.13 -7.64 14.47
CA GLU A 74 9.50 -8.14 14.26
C GLU A 74 10.00 -7.99 12.81
N TYR A 75 9.09 -7.88 11.83
CA TYR A 75 9.38 -7.67 10.42
C TYR A 75 9.33 -6.19 9.99
N GLY A 76 9.09 -5.27 10.93
CA GLY A 76 8.95 -3.84 10.66
C GLY A 76 7.60 -3.42 10.07
N ALA A 77 6.61 -4.30 10.02
CA ALA A 77 5.27 -3.96 9.57
C ALA A 77 4.53 -3.12 10.64
N PRO A 78 3.97 -1.95 10.29
CA PRO A 78 3.27 -1.11 11.23
C PRO A 78 1.90 -1.68 11.60
N TYR A 79 1.49 -1.50 12.87
CA TYR A 79 0.17 -1.84 13.35
C TYR A 79 -0.30 -0.86 14.45
N LEU A 80 -1.59 -0.86 14.76
CA LEU A 80 -2.18 -0.09 15.86
C LEU A 80 -2.43 -1.00 17.06
N LEU A 81 -1.95 -0.60 18.23
CA LEU A 81 -2.27 -1.30 19.47
C LEU A 81 -3.76 -1.11 19.80
N HIS A 82 -4.52 -2.18 19.85
CA HIS A 82 -5.97 -2.16 20.09
C HIS A 82 -6.80 -1.41 19.00
N GLY A 83 -6.27 -1.26 17.79
CA GLY A 83 -6.95 -0.66 16.65
C GLY A 83 -7.31 -1.69 15.57
N PRO A 84 -8.05 -1.26 14.53
CA PRO A 84 -8.26 -2.09 13.35
C PRO A 84 -6.94 -2.30 12.60
N TYR A 85 -6.93 -3.30 11.72
CA TYR A 85 -5.82 -3.51 10.80
C TYR A 85 -5.79 -2.41 9.75
N PHE A 86 -4.58 -2.03 9.35
CA PHE A 86 -4.40 -1.07 8.26
C PHE A 86 -3.21 -1.44 7.38
N SER A 87 -3.21 -0.93 6.17
CA SER A 87 -2.09 -1.05 5.26
C SER A 87 -1.92 0.22 4.43
N ILE A 88 -0.67 0.56 4.14
CA ILE A 88 -0.29 1.76 3.39
C ILE A 88 0.64 1.35 2.26
N SER A 89 0.42 1.93 1.08
CA SER A 89 1.35 1.86 -0.05
C SER A 89 1.41 3.17 -0.80
N HIS A 90 2.53 3.43 -1.46
CA HIS A 90 2.66 4.59 -2.34
C HIS A 90 3.67 4.32 -3.46
N CYS A 91 3.41 4.91 -4.60
CA CYS A 91 4.32 4.99 -5.73
C CYS A 91 4.29 6.40 -6.34
N LYS A 92 5.03 6.64 -7.43
CA LYS A 92 5.02 7.95 -8.10
C LYS A 92 3.64 8.38 -8.62
N ALA A 93 2.72 7.44 -8.84
CA ALA A 93 1.38 7.69 -9.37
C ALA A 93 0.33 7.92 -8.29
N GLY A 94 0.59 7.54 -7.02
CA GLY A 94 -0.41 7.71 -5.97
C GLY A 94 -0.03 7.13 -4.61
N ILE A 95 -0.94 7.32 -3.68
CA ILE A 95 -0.90 6.81 -2.30
C ILE A 95 -2.19 6.01 -2.08
N ALA A 96 -2.08 4.83 -1.49
CA ALA A 96 -3.21 3.97 -1.17
C ALA A 96 -3.18 3.56 0.31
N VAL A 97 -4.34 3.61 0.96
CA VAL A 97 -4.52 3.23 2.37
C VAL A 97 -5.77 2.37 2.49
N ALA A 98 -5.68 1.28 3.24
CA ALA A 98 -6.81 0.42 3.59
C ALA A 98 -6.91 0.23 5.10
N VAL A 99 -8.14 0.08 5.62
CA VAL A 99 -8.45 -0.20 7.02
C VAL A 99 -9.54 -1.28 7.08
N SER A 100 -9.39 -2.25 7.99
CA SER A 100 -10.35 -3.33 8.16
C SER A 100 -10.32 -3.89 9.59
N GLU A 101 -11.41 -4.55 10.00
CA GLU A 101 -11.46 -5.36 11.23
C GLU A 101 -10.66 -6.68 11.08
N ASN A 102 -10.41 -7.14 9.85
CA ASN A 102 -9.60 -8.30 9.53
C ASN A 102 -8.22 -7.88 9.01
N PRO A 103 -7.19 -8.74 9.07
CA PRO A 103 -5.90 -8.48 8.44
C PRO A 103 -6.06 -8.02 7.00
N VAL A 104 -5.43 -6.90 6.65
CA VAL A 104 -5.57 -6.24 5.35
C VAL A 104 -4.23 -5.80 4.79
N GLY A 105 -4.06 -5.93 3.48
CA GLY A 105 -2.93 -5.40 2.74
C GLY A 105 -3.39 -4.60 1.53
N ILE A 106 -2.72 -3.52 1.21
CA ILE A 106 -2.93 -2.75 -0.01
C ILE A 106 -1.59 -2.47 -0.68
N ASP A 107 -1.58 -2.56 -2.00
CA ASP A 107 -0.41 -2.15 -2.78
C ASP A 107 -0.83 -1.33 -4.00
N ILE A 108 -0.05 -0.30 -4.32
CA ILE A 108 -0.21 0.56 -5.50
C ILE A 108 1.12 0.67 -6.22
N GLU A 109 1.12 0.37 -7.52
CA GLU A 109 2.32 0.46 -8.36
C GLU A 109 2.03 1.14 -9.71
N ALA A 110 2.93 2.05 -10.08
CA ALA A 110 2.88 2.64 -11.40
C ALA A 110 3.30 1.62 -12.46
N VAL A 111 2.54 1.57 -13.55
CA VAL A 111 2.91 0.75 -14.70
C VAL A 111 4.20 1.27 -15.32
N ARG A 112 5.10 0.36 -15.63
CA ARG A 112 6.42 0.64 -16.20
C ARG A 112 6.84 -0.50 -17.10
N THR A 113 7.74 -0.22 -18.02
CA THR A 113 8.31 -1.23 -18.91
C THR A 113 8.89 -2.40 -18.13
N LEU A 114 8.44 -3.59 -18.49
CA LEU A 114 8.83 -4.85 -17.90
C LEU A 114 10.34 -5.09 -18.01
N LYS A 115 10.93 -5.57 -16.92
CA LYS A 115 12.31 -6.08 -16.91
C LYS A 115 12.26 -7.60 -16.75
N GLU A 116 12.69 -8.33 -17.75
CA GLU A 116 12.66 -9.82 -17.76
C GLU A 116 13.37 -10.42 -16.54
N GLU A 117 14.50 -9.82 -16.12
CA GLU A 117 15.22 -10.27 -14.93
C GLU A 117 14.36 -10.23 -13.67
N LEU A 118 13.57 -9.15 -13.51
CA LEU A 118 12.67 -9.00 -12.38
C LEU A 118 11.56 -10.06 -12.42
N VAL A 119 10.99 -10.32 -13.60
CA VAL A 119 9.98 -11.39 -13.80
C VAL A 119 10.56 -12.74 -13.38
N ARG A 120 11.73 -13.10 -13.89
CA ARG A 120 12.38 -14.38 -13.56
C ARG A 120 12.70 -14.53 -12.07
N LYS A 121 13.00 -13.42 -11.39
CA LYS A 121 13.32 -13.41 -9.96
C LYS A 121 12.08 -13.53 -9.07
N THR A 122 10.95 -12.95 -9.47
CA THR A 122 9.80 -12.75 -8.61
C THR A 122 8.57 -13.57 -8.96
N MET A 123 8.50 -14.12 -10.19
CA MET A 123 7.36 -14.86 -10.69
C MET A 123 7.70 -16.35 -10.87
N ASN A 124 6.77 -17.24 -10.52
CA ASN A 124 6.89 -18.66 -10.83
C ASN A 124 6.67 -18.93 -12.33
N GLU A 125 6.88 -20.16 -12.80
CA GLU A 125 6.81 -20.51 -14.22
C GLU A 125 5.42 -20.24 -14.83
N THR A 126 4.35 -20.56 -14.11
CA THR A 126 2.96 -20.31 -14.56
C THR A 126 2.68 -18.82 -14.69
N GLU A 127 3.10 -18.02 -13.70
CA GLU A 127 2.96 -16.55 -13.71
C GLU A 127 3.79 -15.91 -14.83
N GLN A 128 5.02 -16.38 -15.05
CA GLN A 128 5.86 -15.92 -16.18
C GLN A 128 5.17 -16.18 -17.52
N GLN A 129 4.61 -17.39 -17.68
CA GLN A 129 3.89 -17.75 -18.91
C GLN A 129 2.64 -16.87 -19.10
N SER A 130 1.87 -16.62 -18.03
CA SER A 130 0.69 -15.76 -18.11
C SER A 130 1.03 -14.31 -18.50
N ILE A 131 2.15 -13.79 -18.02
CA ILE A 131 2.64 -12.45 -18.41
C ILE A 131 3.03 -12.42 -19.89
N LEU A 132 3.74 -13.43 -20.37
CA LEU A 132 4.26 -13.47 -21.76
C LEU A 132 3.15 -13.58 -22.81
N VAL A 133 2.02 -14.22 -22.50
CA VAL A 133 0.88 -14.37 -23.43
C VAL A 133 -0.15 -13.24 -23.31
N ASP A 134 -0.03 -12.34 -22.32
CA ASP A 134 -0.93 -11.20 -22.15
C ASP A 134 -0.74 -10.19 -23.29
N THR A 135 -1.83 -9.55 -23.70
CA THR A 135 -1.80 -8.46 -24.70
C THR A 135 -1.01 -7.26 -24.25
N ASN A 136 -0.85 -7.09 -22.93
CA ASN A 136 -0.07 -6.03 -22.30
C ASN A 136 0.77 -6.58 -21.13
N PRO A 137 1.97 -7.16 -21.43
CA PRO A 137 2.81 -7.78 -20.41
C PRO A 137 3.22 -6.88 -19.26
N ASP A 138 3.38 -5.58 -19.50
CA ASP A 138 3.74 -4.60 -18.46
C ASP A 138 2.65 -4.54 -17.39
N TRP A 139 1.39 -4.46 -17.80
CA TRP A 139 0.23 -4.45 -16.90
C TRP A 139 0.04 -5.80 -16.20
N ALA A 140 0.19 -6.91 -16.93
CA ALA A 140 0.07 -8.25 -16.38
C ALA A 140 1.08 -8.48 -15.24
N PHE A 141 2.32 -8.05 -15.44
CA PHE A 141 3.35 -8.11 -14.41
C PHE A 141 2.97 -7.27 -13.18
N ILE A 142 2.58 -6.00 -13.37
CA ILE A 142 2.24 -5.11 -12.25
C ILE A 142 1.03 -5.62 -11.47
N ARG A 143 0.01 -6.20 -12.13
CA ARG A 143 -1.13 -6.84 -11.44
C ARG A 143 -0.68 -8.00 -10.55
N LEU A 144 0.22 -8.86 -11.01
CA LEU A 144 0.75 -9.96 -10.20
C LEU A 144 1.66 -9.45 -9.08
N TRP A 145 2.48 -8.45 -9.37
CA TRP A 145 3.35 -7.82 -8.40
C TRP A 145 2.54 -7.22 -7.24
N THR A 146 1.56 -6.36 -7.53
CA THR A 146 0.72 -5.74 -6.49
C THR A 146 -0.08 -6.75 -5.68
N LYS A 147 -0.51 -7.88 -6.28
CA LYS A 147 -1.14 -8.99 -5.54
C LYS A 147 -0.20 -9.60 -4.51
N LYS A 148 1.05 -9.89 -4.90
CA LYS A 148 2.05 -10.45 -3.98
C LYS A 148 2.39 -9.49 -2.86
N GLU A 149 2.65 -8.22 -3.18
CA GLU A 149 2.97 -7.19 -2.20
C GLU A 149 1.80 -6.95 -1.22
N ALA A 150 0.58 -6.82 -1.72
CA ALA A 150 -0.59 -6.65 -0.87
C ALA A 150 -0.83 -7.86 0.04
N TYR A 151 -0.63 -9.10 -0.47
CA TYR A 151 -0.76 -10.31 0.32
C TYR A 151 0.30 -10.37 1.43
N LEU A 152 1.56 -10.07 1.13
CA LEU A 152 2.63 -10.03 2.13
C LEU A 152 2.41 -8.93 3.18
N LYS A 153 1.87 -7.79 2.79
CA LYS A 153 1.47 -6.72 3.72
C LYS A 153 0.33 -7.19 4.64
N MET A 154 -0.67 -7.90 4.11
CA MET A 154 -1.74 -8.50 4.92
C MET A 154 -1.18 -9.49 5.94
N LYS A 155 -0.20 -10.32 5.55
CA LYS A 155 0.49 -11.26 6.46
C LYS A 155 1.42 -10.56 7.45
N GLY A 156 1.83 -9.32 7.21
CA GLY A 156 2.75 -8.57 8.06
C GLY A 156 4.18 -9.13 8.09
N THR A 157 4.57 -9.96 7.12
CA THR A 157 5.87 -10.65 7.08
C THR A 157 6.94 -9.93 6.26
N GLY A 158 6.55 -8.87 5.51
CA GLY A 158 7.45 -8.22 4.56
C GLY A 158 7.92 -9.14 3.43
N ILE A 159 8.89 -8.69 2.65
CA ILE A 159 9.49 -9.46 1.53
C ILE A 159 10.61 -10.37 2.08
N ILE A 160 10.30 -11.26 3.01
CA ILE A 160 11.29 -12.21 3.57
C ILE A 160 11.15 -13.58 2.90
N SER A 161 9.97 -13.88 2.35
CA SER A 161 9.65 -15.17 1.74
C SER A 161 10.00 -15.21 0.25
N ASP A 162 10.08 -16.43 -0.29
CA ASP A 162 10.18 -16.65 -1.72
C ASP A 162 8.98 -16.05 -2.46
N LEU A 163 9.21 -14.94 -3.16
CA LEU A 163 8.18 -14.25 -3.93
C LEU A 163 7.49 -15.15 -4.96
N LYS A 164 8.17 -16.16 -5.48
CA LYS A 164 7.61 -17.10 -6.46
C LYS A 164 6.48 -17.95 -5.89
N SER A 165 6.54 -18.29 -4.61
CA SER A 165 5.54 -19.12 -3.94
C SER A 165 4.44 -18.32 -3.24
N THR A 166 4.54 -16.99 -3.19
CA THR A 166 3.69 -16.12 -2.37
C THR A 166 2.18 -16.37 -2.57
N LEU A 167 1.72 -16.60 -3.79
CA LEU A 167 0.30 -16.79 -4.09
C LEU A 167 -0.14 -18.25 -4.17
N ASN A 168 0.76 -19.22 -3.96
CA ASN A 168 0.42 -20.64 -4.10
C ASN A 168 -0.61 -21.15 -3.08
N ASN A 169 -0.70 -20.50 -1.91
CA ASN A 169 -1.60 -20.86 -0.81
C ASN A 169 -2.36 -19.63 -0.31
N ALA A 170 -2.87 -18.81 -1.21
CA ALA A 170 -3.57 -17.56 -0.87
C ALA A 170 -5.10 -17.73 -0.81
N ASP A 171 -5.59 -18.97 -0.61
CA ASP A 171 -7.04 -19.29 -0.53
C ASP A 171 -7.72 -18.71 0.71
N ASP A 172 -6.93 -18.28 1.71
CA ASP A 172 -7.38 -17.63 2.94
C ASP A 172 -7.64 -16.13 2.80
N ALA A 173 -7.55 -15.60 1.57
CA ALA A 173 -7.64 -14.17 1.33
C ALA A 173 -8.50 -13.81 0.12
N LYS A 174 -9.31 -12.77 0.27
CA LYS A 174 -10.02 -12.13 -0.83
C LYS A 174 -9.15 -11.05 -1.44
N MET A 175 -8.89 -11.15 -2.74
CA MET A 175 -8.08 -10.17 -3.49
C MET A 175 -8.94 -9.41 -4.49
N THR A 176 -8.77 -8.09 -4.54
CA THR A 176 -9.42 -7.25 -5.54
C THR A 176 -8.37 -6.34 -6.17
N THR A 177 -8.28 -6.35 -7.51
CA THR A 177 -7.30 -5.58 -8.27
C THR A 177 -8.02 -4.60 -9.20
N TYR A 178 -7.57 -3.37 -9.24
CA TYR A 178 -8.09 -2.28 -10.08
C TYR A 178 -6.97 -1.68 -10.93
N ASP A 179 -7.26 -1.48 -12.20
CA ASP A 179 -6.40 -0.75 -13.14
C ASP A 179 -6.87 0.69 -13.27
N CYS A 180 -5.99 1.66 -13.07
CA CYS A 180 -6.23 3.05 -13.44
C CYS A 180 -5.45 3.35 -14.72
N VAL A 181 -6.12 3.27 -15.87
CA VAL A 181 -5.48 3.43 -17.18
C VAL A 181 -5.04 4.88 -17.41
N GLU A 182 -5.81 5.86 -16.94
CA GLU A 182 -5.51 7.29 -17.12
C GLU A 182 -4.23 7.71 -16.41
N GLN A 183 -4.03 7.29 -15.15
CA GLN A 183 -2.82 7.60 -14.34
C GLN A 183 -1.77 6.50 -14.39
N GLN A 184 -1.99 5.45 -15.19
CA GLN A 184 -1.03 4.37 -15.41
C GLN A 184 -0.55 3.68 -14.12
N TYR A 185 -1.49 3.24 -13.28
CA TYR A 185 -1.17 2.45 -12.07
C TYR A 185 -2.16 1.29 -11.86
N VAL A 186 -1.74 0.34 -11.04
CA VAL A 186 -2.56 -0.77 -10.54
C VAL A 186 -2.63 -0.69 -9.02
N VAL A 187 -3.81 -0.95 -8.45
CA VAL A 187 -4.01 -1.11 -7.01
C VAL A 187 -4.56 -2.50 -6.74
N THR A 188 -3.99 -3.20 -5.77
CA THR A 188 -4.55 -4.44 -5.23
C THR A 188 -4.81 -4.31 -3.74
N ILE A 189 -5.99 -4.76 -3.30
CA ILE A 189 -6.37 -4.88 -1.90
C ILE A 189 -6.57 -6.35 -1.60
N VAL A 190 -6.05 -6.80 -0.45
CA VAL A 190 -6.16 -8.17 0.06
C VAL A 190 -6.69 -8.12 1.48
N GLU A 191 -7.74 -8.87 1.77
CA GLU A 191 -8.32 -9.00 3.12
C GLU A 191 -8.40 -10.47 3.48
N GLN A 192 -8.02 -10.82 4.69
CA GLN A 192 -8.16 -12.18 5.21
C GLN A 192 -9.64 -12.54 5.36
N GLN A 193 -10.03 -13.75 4.90
CA GLN A 193 -11.38 -14.30 5.03
C GLN A 193 -11.60 -14.99 6.38
#